data_5bcd2e01b393c273a0eee4e10482846e
#
_entry.id   5bcd2e01b393c273a0eee4e10482846e
#
_cell.length_a   1.000
_cell.length_b   1.000
_cell.length_c   1.000
_cell.angle_alpha   90.00
_cell.angle_beta   90.00
_cell.angle_gamma   90.00
#
_symmetry.space_group_name_H-M   'P 1'
#
loop_
_entity.id
_entity.type
_entity.pdbx_description
1 polymer ?
#
loop_
_entity_poly.entity_id
_entity_poly.type
_entity_poly.pdbx_seq_one_letter_code
_entity_poly.pdbx_strand_id
1 'polypeptide(L)'
;MKLYHLDRAGTLCDHADILLKPISELDPDVRLSMLFERFPDGVSQHGINMTSRMAPFIHNPFGDQLLSADSFKGAFDQANSKIIDLTVELVRQAKFSHMPSRFQSLFAVEKLSDFFAWPGLINDLTPNSQIFELDVPDGTPRLDASFLSGGVVFNKDQNNNYYLGTFLTASYDMAVKYWSGESSDSPQYEYLVSLPLKAEAVHKLNFSPDDMEKLKHLICLSGIRPYYPST
;
A
#
# COMPACT_ATOMS: atom_id res chain seq x y z
N MET A 1 12.87 -13.37 12.77
CA MET A 1 12.27 -14.15 11.65
C MET A 1 12.63 -13.51 10.31
N LYS A 2 12.54 -14.27 9.20
CA LYS A 2 12.80 -13.75 7.86
C LYS A 2 11.50 -13.43 7.14
N LEU A 3 11.44 -12.24 6.51
CA LEU A 3 10.32 -11.78 5.70
C LEU A 3 10.82 -11.26 4.36
N TYR A 4 9.92 -11.13 3.38
CA TYR A 4 10.25 -10.68 2.03
C TYR A 4 9.52 -9.38 1.71
N HIS A 5 10.28 -8.38 1.25
CA HIS A 5 9.76 -7.08 0.81
C HIS A 5 10.00 -6.89 -0.68
N LEU A 6 8.97 -6.40 -1.38
CA LEU A 6 9.05 -6.05 -2.80
C LEU A 6 9.21 -4.54 -2.94
N ASP A 7 10.41 -4.09 -3.27
CA ASP A 7 10.69 -2.70 -3.66
C ASP A 7 10.38 -2.51 -5.14
N ARG A 8 9.20 -1.99 -5.44
CA ARG A 8 8.75 -1.72 -6.82
C ARG A 8 9.51 -0.59 -7.48
N ALA A 9 9.96 0.37 -6.71
CA ALA A 9 10.65 1.56 -7.22
C ALA A 9 12.14 1.32 -7.48
N GLY A 10 12.73 0.24 -6.91
CA GLY A 10 14.15 -0.04 -7.00
C GLY A 10 15.01 1.00 -6.27
N THR A 11 14.51 1.51 -5.15
CA THR A 11 15.16 2.59 -4.38
C THR A 11 15.96 2.08 -3.20
N LEU A 12 15.72 0.85 -2.76
CA LEU A 12 16.45 0.25 -1.66
C LEU A 12 17.80 -0.29 -2.15
N CYS A 13 18.78 -0.25 -1.24
CA CYS A 13 20.12 -0.77 -1.49
C CYS A 13 20.39 -1.96 -0.59
N ASP A 14 21.15 -2.92 -1.14
CA ASP A 14 21.62 -4.08 -0.39
C ASP A 14 22.52 -3.64 0.76
N HIS A 15 22.36 -4.27 1.93
CA HIS A 15 23.11 -3.95 3.12
C HIS A 15 23.15 -2.45 3.47
N ALA A 16 22.01 -1.75 3.30
CA ALA A 16 21.86 -0.36 3.67
C ALA A 16 20.76 -0.15 4.70
N ASP A 17 20.94 0.84 5.57
CA ASP A 17 19.90 1.25 6.53
C ASP A 17 18.65 1.71 5.77
N ILE A 18 17.47 1.25 6.19
CA ILE A 18 16.19 1.78 5.71
C ILE A 18 15.64 2.69 6.79
N LEU A 19 15.64 3.99 6.50
CA LEU A 19 15.30 5.03 7.47
C LEU A 19 13.93 5.64 7.20
N LEU A 20 13.32 6.20 8.23
CA LEU A 20 12.23 7.15 8.08
C LEU A 20 12.77 8.43 7.46
N LYS A 21 11.97 9.06 6.60
CA LYS A 21 12.30 10.38 6.04
C LYS A 21 11.80 11.46 7.01
N PRO A 22 12.69 12.32 7.51
CA PRO A 22 12.30 13.41 8.38
C PRO A 22 11.30 14.35 7.69
N ILE A 23 10.32 14.84 8.43
CA ILE A 23 9.29 15.74 7.88
C ILE A 23 9.91 17.01 7.31
N SER A 24 11.01 17.48 7.89
CA SER A 24 11.73 18.68 7.41
C SER A 24 12.30 18.54 5.99
N GLU A 25 12.55 17.30 5.55
CA GLU A 25 13.09 16.99 4.22
C GLU A 25 12.01 16.75 3.17
N LEU A 26 10.74 16.69 3.58
CA LEU A 26 9.63 16.48 2.68
C LEU A 26 9.27 17.77 1.93
N ASP A 27 8.67 17.61 0.77
CA ASP A 27 8.09 18.73 0.01
C ASP A 27 7.15 19.55 0.91
N PRO A 28 7.21 20.90 0.86
CA PRO A 28 6.32 21.76 1.63
C PRO A 28 4.83 21.41 1.50
N ASP A 29 4.43 20.97 0.31
CA ASP A 29 3.04 20.58 0.06
C ASP A 29 2.63 19.32 0.81
N VAL A 30 3.56 18.39 0.99
CA VAL A 30 3.37 17.18 1.80
C VAL A 30 3.31 17.55 3.29
N ARG A 31 4.12 18.52 3.71
CA ARG A 31 4.16 19.01 5.11
C ARG A 31 2.87 19.70 5.56
N LEU A 32 2.05 20.19 4.65
CA LEU A 32 0.76 20.80 4.97
C LEU A 32 -0.30 19.78 5.44
N SER A 33 -0.02 18.47 5.31
CA SER A 33 -0.91 17.46 5.86
C SER A 33 -0.78 17.42 7.38
N MET A 34 -1.86 17.75 8.09
CA MET A 34 -1.92 17.74 9.57
C MET A 34 -1.55 16.38 10.20
N LEU A 35 -1.51 15.31 9.42
CA LEU A 35 -1.10 13.99 9.88
C LEU A 35 0.39 13.90 10.22
N PHE A 36 1.24 14.70 9.57
CA PHE A 36 2.68 14.65 9.81
C PHE A 36 3.09 15.18 11.20
N GLU A 37 2.32 16.05 11.80
CA GLU A 37 2.57 16.51 13.18
C GLU A 37 2.56 15.34 14.18
N ARG A 38 1.94 14.22 13.82
CA ARG A 38 1.84 13.02 14.64
C ARG A 38 2.98 12.02 14.45
N PHE A 39 3.91 12.30 13.54
CA PHE A 39 5.05 11.46 13.22
C PHE A 39 6.37 12.22 13.39
N PRO A 40 6.74 12.59 14.63
CA PRO A 40 7.93 13.41 14.87
C PRO A 40 9.23 12.76 14.39
N ASP A 41 9.27 11.42 14.37
CA ASP A 41 10.43 10.64 13.92
C ASP A 41 10.51 10.51 12.38
N GLY A 42 9.50 11.02 11.67
CA GLY A 42 9.41 10.92 10.23
C GLY A 42 8.46 9.82 9.75
N VAL A 43 8.46 9.60 8.43
CA VAL A 43 7.56 8.66 7.75
C VAL A 43 8.29 7.79 6.73
N SER A 44 7.71 6.63 6.45
CA SER A 44 8.15 5.75 5.37
C SER A 44 7.76 6.30 3.99
N GLN A 45 8.27 5.71 2.92
CA GLN A 45 7.85 6.06 1.55
C GLN A 45 6.35 5.86 1.34
N HIS A 46 5.76 4.83 1.96
CA HIS A 46 4.31 4.64 1.94
C HIS A 46 3.58 5.81 2.61
N GLY A 47 4.02 6.25 3.78
CA GLY A 47 3.47 7.41 4.47
C GLY A 47 3.50 8.67 3.60
N ILE A 48 4.60 8.91 2.89
CA ILE A 48 4.71 10.02 1.93
C ILE A 48 3.67 9.88 0.82
N ASN A 49 3.58 8.69 0.21
CA ASN A 49 2.66 8.46 -0.92
C ASN A 49 1.20 8.66 -0.51
N MET A 50 0.82 8.22 0.69
CA MET A 50 -0.56 8.35 1.19
C MET A 50 -0.93 9.79 1.53
N THR A 51 0.02 10.60 1.93
CA THR A 51 -0.21 11.99 2.35
C THR A 51 0.17 13.02 1.29
N SER A 52 0.92 12.63 0.26
CA SER A 52 1.27 13.51 -0.86
C SER A 52 0.03 13.99 -1.62
N ARG A 53 0.13 15.15 -2.25
CA ARG A 53 -0.89 15.61 -3.20
C ARG A 53 -1.08 14.57 -4.30
N MET A 54 -2.32 14.40 -4.71
CA MET A 54 -2.62 13.72 -5.96
C MET A 54 -2.15 14.63 -7.10
N ALA A 55 -1.63 14.02 -8.17
CA ALA A 55 -1.30 14.79 -9.36
C ALA A 55 -2.53 15.62 -9.78
N PRO A 56 -2.36 16.90 -10.11
CA PRO A 56 -3.49 17.74 -10.47
C PRO A 56 -4.20 17.15 -11.69
N PHE A 57 -5.48 16.85 -11.52
CA PHE A 57 -6.33 16.37 -12.62
C PHE A 57 -6.51 17.40 -13.73
N ILE A 58 -6.20 18.66 -13.44
CA ILE A 58 -6.54 19.80 -14.24
C ILE A 58 -5.25 20.60 -14.50
N HIS A 59 -4.40 20.05 -15.33
CA HIS A 59 -3.53 20.90 -16.12
C HIS A 59 -3.57 20.38 -17.55
N ASN A 60 -4.67 20.64 -18.22
CA ASN A 60 -4.71 20.51 -19.66
C ASN A 60 -4.38 21.88 -20.25
N PRO A 61 -3.16 22.10 -20.76
CA PRO A 61 -2.80 23.36 -21.41
C PRO A 61 -3.62 23.60 -22.71
N PHE A 62 -4.43 22.66 -23.14
CA PHE A 62 -5.19 22.67 -24.37
C PHE A 62 -6.72 22.83 -24.19
N GLY A 63 -7.17 23.25 -23.00
CA GLY A 63 -8.59 23.59 -22.78
C GLY A 63 -9.49 22.38 -22.45
N ASP A 64 -10.75 22.65 -22.29
CA ASP A 64 -11.86 21.84 -21.74
C ASP A 64 -12.11 20.45 -22.35
N GLN A 65 -11.09 19.62 -22.51
CA GLN A 65 -11.34 18.21 -22.76
C GLN A 65 -11.81 17.58 -21.45
N LEU A 66 -13.07 17.20 -21.42
CA LEU A 66 -13.65 16.35 -20.40
C LEU A 66 -12.73 15.14 -20.18
N LEU A 67 -12.28 14.97 -18.95
CA LEU A 67 -11.53 13.77 -18.55
C LEU A 67 -12.32 12.55 -19.00
N SER A 68 -11.64 11.59 -19.61
CA SER A 68 -12.30 10.33 -19.93
C SER A 68 -12.82 9.70 -18.64
N ALA A 69 -13.92 8.94 -18.70
CA ALA A 69 -14.46 8.25 -17.53
C ALA A 69 -13.39 7.35 -16.87
N ASP A 70 -12.50 6.77 -17.66
CA ASP A 70 -11.40 5.93 -17.16
C ASP A 70 -10.33 6.74 -16.41
N SER A 71 -9.98 7.93 -16.89
CA SER A 71 -9.05 8.83 -16.20
C SER A 71 -9.63 9.30 -14.86
N PHE A 72 -10.93 9.63 -14.85
CA PHE A 72 -11.66 10.00 -13.63
C PHE A 72 -11.69 8.83 -12.65
N LYS A 73 -12.00 7.62 -13.13
CA LYS A 73 -12.03 6.41 -12.30
C LYS A 73 -10.66 6.13 -11.66
N GLY A 74 -9.58 6.14 -12.44
CA GLY A 74 -8.24 5.89 -11.92
C GLY A 74 -7.84 6.87 -10.82
N ALA A 75 -8.16 8.12 -10.99
CA ALA A 75 -7.92 9.13 -9.99
C ALA A 75 -8.77 8.97 -8.73
N PHE A 76 -10.01 8.61 -8.93
CA PHE A 76 -10.92 8.32 -7.84
C PHE A 76 -10.44 7.12 -7.02
N ASP A 77 -10.04 6.03 -7.68
CA ASP A 77 -9.50 4.84 -7.02
C ASP A 77 -8.23 5.18 -6.20
N GLN A 78 -7.37 6.05 -6.74
CA GLN A 78 -6.19 6.53 -6.02
C GLN A 78 -6.57 7.37 -4.79
N ALA A 79 -7.54 8.27 -4.91
CA ALA A 79 -8.06 9.05 -3.78
C ALA A 79 -8.68 8.14 -2.72
N ASN A 80 -9.43 7.15 -3.14
CA ASN A 80 -10.08 6.20 -2.27
C ASN A 80 -9.06 5.38 -1.45
N SER A 81 -7.98 4.91 -2.07
CA SER A 81 -6.91 4.22 -1.37
C SER A 81 -6.33 5.09 -0.25
N LYS A 82 -6.12 6.39 -0.50
CA LYS A 82 -5.65 7.32 0.55
C LYS A 82 -6.66 7.48 1.68
N ILE A 83 -7.95 7.58 1.37
CA ILE A 83 -9.02 7.69 2.38
C ILE A 83 -9.05 6.45 3.26
N ILE A 84 -8.90 5.26 2.68
CA ILE A 84 -8.85 4.00 3.42
C ILE A 84 -7.64 3.98 4.35
N ASP A 85 -6.43 4.22 3.84
CA ASP A 85 -5.21 4.20 4.66
C ASP A 85 -5.24 5.25 5.78
N LEU A 86 -5.75 6.46 5.52
CA LEU A 86 -5.92 7.50 6.53
C LEU A 86 -6.93 7.07 7.60
N THR A 87 -8.05 6.45 7.21
CA THR A 87 -9.05 5.94 8.15
C THR A 87 -8.44 4.85 9.03
N VAL A 88 -7.71 3.93 8.44
CA VAL A 88 -7.01 2.84 9.14
C VAL A 88 -6.03 3.42 10.17
N GLU A 89 -5.24 4.42 9.79
CA GLU A 89 -4.29 5.08 10.69
C GLU A 89 -5.00 5.83 11.84
N LEU A 90 -6.10 6.52 11.57
CA LEU A 90 -6.90 7.18 12.61
C LEU A 90 -7.47 6.18 13.63
N VAL A 91 -7.96 5.04 13.16
CA VAL A 91 -8.44 3.95 14.04
C VAL A 91 -7.30 3.37 14.86
N ARG A 92 -6.11 3.18 14.26
CA ARG A 92 -4.92 2.76 15.00
C ARG A 92 -4.61 3.72 16.15
N GLN A 93 -4.52 5.00 15.86
CA GLN A 93 -4.19 6.01 16.88
C GLN A 93 -5.21 6.05 18.01
N ALA A 94 -6.49 5.86 17.70
CA ALA A 94 -7.57 5.92 18.67
C ALA A 94 -7.69 4.66 19.54
N LYS A 95 -7.42 3.48 18.99
CA LYS A 95 -7.72 2.20 19.66
C LYS A 95 -6.55 1.23 19.75
N PHE A 96 -5.56 1.33 18.87
CA PHE A 96 -4.46 0.38 18.73
C PHE A 96 -3.11 1.11 18.70
N SER A 97 -2.93 2.11 19.56
CA SER A 97 -1.73 2.97 19.57
C SER A 97 -0.43 2.22 19.84
N HIS A 98 -0.50 1.00 20.39
CA HIS A 98 0.63 0.10 20.59
C HIS A 98 1.10 -0.61 19.32
N MET A 99 0.26 -0.62 18.27
CA MET A 99 0.61 -1.21 16.97
C MET A 99 1.47 -0.23 16.15
N PRO A 100 2.40 -0.73 15.33
CA PRO A 100 3.20 0.12 14.47
C PRO A 100 2.32 0.85 13.45
N SER A 101 2.70 2.08 13.10
CA SER A 101 2.00 2.82 12.06
C SER A 101 2.34 2.27 10.67
N ARG A 102 1.34 2.11 9.81
CA ARG A 102 1.55 1.82 8.38
C ARG A 102 2.40 2.90 7.71
N PHE A 103 2.30 4.14 8.18
CA PHE A 103 3.06 5.28 7.63
C PHE A 103 4.52 5.32 8.08
N GLN A 104 4.90 4.43 9.01
CA GLN A 104 6.27 4.28 9.50
C GLN A 104 6.81 2.86 9.30
N SER A 105 6.15 2.08 8.44
CA SER A 105 6.49 0.67 8.21
C SER A 105 6.79 0.38 6.75
N LEU A 106 7.51 -0.73 6.52
CA LEU A 106 7.51 -1.46 5.26
C LEU A 106 6.50 -2.59 5.35
N PHE A 107 6.01 -3.02 4.20
CA PHE A 107 5.13 -4.18 4.07
C PHE A 107 5.93 -5.37 3.56
N ALA A 108 5.78 -6.50 4.21
CA ALA A 108 6.49 -7.72 3.86
C ALA A 108 5.56 -8.92 3.90
N VAL A 109 5.98 -10.01 3.29
CA VAL A 109 5.29 -11.31 3.30
C VAL A 109 6.19 -12.39 3.87
N GLU A 110 5.60 -13.49 4.33
CA GLU A 110 6.35 -14.60 4.93
C GLU A 110 7.06 -15.46 3.89
N LYS A 111 6.44 -15.62 2.72
CA LYS A 111 6.96 -16.44 1.62
C LYS A 111 6.89 -15.66 0.31
N LEU A 112 7.83 -15.91 -0.58
CA LEU A 112 7.82 -15.30 -1.93
C LEU A 112 6.53 -15.61 -2.69
N SER A 113 5.95 -16.81 -2.48
CA SER A 113 4.66 -17.18 -3.07
C SER A 113 3.50 -16.30 -2.62
N ASP A 114 3.60 -15.67 -1.46
CA ASP A 114 2.52 -14.86 -0.91
C ASP A 114 2.34 -13.55 -1.70
N PHE A 115 3.36 -13.09 -2.43
CA PHE A 115 3.21 -11.99 -3.38
C PHE A 115 2.13 -12.27 -4.45
N PHE A 116 1.86 -13.55 -4.75
CA PHE A 116 0.83 -13.94 -5.73
C PHE A 116 -0.59 -13.69 -5.24
N ALA A 117 -0.79 -13.59 -3.93
CA ALA A 117 -2.07 -13.19 -3.36
C ALA A 117 -2.38 -11.69 -3.61
N TRP A 118 -1.42 -10.93 -4.13
CA TRP A 118 -1.50 -9.49 -4.36
C TRP A 118 -1.46 -9.16 -5.85
N PRO A 119 -2.55 -9.33 -6.61
CA PRO A 119 -2.56 -9.15 -8.06
C PRO A 119 -2.07 -7.77 -8.51
N GLY A 120 -2.39 -6.72 -7.73
CA GLY A 120 -1.93 -5.36 -8.01
C GLY A 120 -0.42 -5.17 -7.89
N LEU A 121 0.24 -5.90 -6.97
CA LEU A 121 1.69 -5.79 -6.79
C LEU A 121 2.47 -6.24 -8.02
N ILE A 122 1.95 -7.23 -8.71
CA ILE A 122 2.63 -7.92 -9.80
C ILE A 122 2.45 -7.18 -11.12
N ASN A 123 1.27 -6.61 -11.33
CA ASN A 123 1.01 -5.80 -12.51
C ASN A 123 1.88 -4.53 -12.56
N ASP A 124 2.33 -4.06 -11.39
CA ASP A 124 3.15 -2.86 -11.24
C ASP A 124 4.66 -3.14 -11.23
N LEU A 125 5.09 -4.39 -11.50
CA LEU A 125 6.52 -4.71 -11.56
C LEU A 125 7.19 -4.00 -12.74
N THR A 126 8.29 -3.34 -12.44
CA THR A 126 9.16 -2.68 -13.40
C THR A 126 10.49 -3.44 -13.51
N PRO A 127 11.32 -3.18 -14.53
CA PRO A 127 12.66 -3.75 -14.60
C PRO A 127 13.56 -3.40 -13.39
N ASN A 128 13.22 -2.32 -12.68
CA ASN A 128 13.96 -1.88 -11.49
C ASN A 128 13.43 -2.49 -10.19
N SER A 129 12.31 -3.22 -10.23
CA SER A 129 11.75 -3.85 -9.05
C SER A 129 12.70 -4.88 -8.47
N GLN A 130 12.84 -4.88 -7.15
CA GLN A 130 13.79 -5.72 -6.42
C GLN A 130 13.08 -6.38 -5.23
N ILE A 131 13.57 -7.57 -4.84
CA ILE A 131 13.07 -8.25 -3.65
C ILE A 131 14.19 -8.30 -2.62
N PHE A 132 13.82 -8.00 -1.39
CA PHE A 132 14.72 -8.04 -0.23
C PHE A 132 14.21 -9.07 0.78
N GLU A 133 15.13 -9.86 1.33
CA GLU A 133 14.92 -10.61 2.55
C GLU A 133 15.25 -9.69 3.72
N LEU A 134 14.37 -9.63 4.70
CA LEU A 134 14.50 -8.78 5.87
C LEU A 134 14.58 -9.65 7.13
N ASP A 135 15.61 -9.46 7.94
CA ASP A 135 15.70 -10.04 9.27
C ASP A 135 14.96 -9.14 10.27
N VAL A 136 13.82 -9.59 10.76
CA VAL A 136 12.95 -8.81 11.63
C VAL A 136 12.73 -9.51 12.97
N PRO A 137 12.37 -8.76 14.03
CA PRO A 137 12.03 -9.37 15.33
C PRO A 137 10.88 -10.37 15.21
N ASP A 138 10.95 -11.44 16.02
CA ASP A 138 9.81 -12.30 16.22
C ASP A 138 8.68 -11.49 16.88
N GLY A 139 7.44 -11.72 16.42
CA GLY A 139 6.30 -10.94 16.87
C GLY A 139 6.03 -9.67 16.05
N THR A 140 6.74 -9.45 14.93
CA THR A 140 6.34 -8.46 13.92
C THR A 140 4.88 -8.68 13.55
N PRO A 141 4.02 -7.64 13.63
CA PRO A 141 2.58 -7.80 13.40
C PRO A 141 2.26 -8.36 12.02
N ARG A 142 1.45 -9.41 11.99
CA ARG A 142 0.88 -10.03 10.79
C ARG A 142 -0.60 -9.70 10.75
N LEU A 143 -1.04 -9.02 9.70
CA LEU A 143 -2.38 -8.48 9.58
C LEU A 143 -2.99 -8.89 8.23
N ASP A 144 -4.33 -8.98 8.19
CA ASP A 144 -5.05 -9.33 6.96
C ASP A 144 -5.45 -8.07 6.21
N ALA A 145 -4.71 -7.75 5.15
CA ALA A 145 -4.92 -6.58 4.32
C ALA A 145 -6.21 -6.64 3.47
N SER A 146 -6.92 -7.78 3.41
CA SER A 146 -8.25 -7.83 2.80
C SER A 146 -9.26 -6.91 3.49
N PHE A 147 -9.00 -6.54 4.76
CA PHE A 147 -9.78 -5.55 5.50
C PHE A 147 -9.44 -4.09 5.16
N LEU A 148 -8.42 -3.83 4.32
CA LEU A 148 -8.12 -2.48 3.83
C LEU A 148 -9.11 -2.10 2.73
N SER A 149 -10.35 -1.86 3.11
CA SER A 149 -11.48 -1.70 2.20
C SER A 149 -12.49 -0.66 2.68
N GLY A 150 -13.45 -0.32 1.85
CA GLY A 150 -14.46 0.68 2.12
C GLY A 150 -14.17 2.03 1.47
N GLY A 151 -14.23 3.11 2.23
CA GLY A 151 -13.98 4.45 1.70
C GLY A 151 -15.16 5.01 0.93
N VAL A 152 -14.91 5.50 -0.27
CA VAL A 152 -15.90 6.02 -1.20
C VAL A 152 -15.92 5.11 -2.43
N VAL A 153 -17.08 4.71 -2.86
CA VAL A 153 -17.25 3.87 -4.04
C VAL A 153 -17.94 4.66 -5.15
N PHE A 154 -17.33 4.63 -6.32
CA PHE A 154 -17.93 5.15 -7.55
C PHE A 154 -18.44 3.97 -8.37
N ASN A 155 -19.74 3.88 -8.54
CA ASN A 155 -20.35 2.73 -9.19
C ASN A 155 -21.47 3.17 -10.15
N LYS A 156 -21.99 2.23 -10.93
CA LYS A 156 -23.17 2.41 -11.79
C LYS A 156 -24.37 1.67 -11.21
N ASP A 157 -25.52 2.29 -11.27
CA ASP A 157 -26.79 1.63 -10.99
C ASP A 157 -27.26 0.75 -12.18
N GLN A 158 -28.37 0.07 -12.01
CA GLN A 158 -28.98 -0.77 -13.05
C GLN A 158 -29.38 0.00 -14.31
N ASN A 159 -29.48 1.33 -14.24
CA ASN A 159 -29.83 2.22 -15.33
C ASN A 159 -28.59 2.88 -15.96
N ASN A 160 -27.39 2.42 -15.63
CA ASN A 160 -26.11 3.01 -16.05
C ASN A 160 -25.83 4.44 -15.54
N ASN A 161 -26.57 4.93 -14.54
CA ASN A 161 -26.26 6.19 -13.90
C ASN A 161 -25.10 6.01 -12.90
N TYR A 162 -24.16 6.92 -12.92
CA TYR A 162 -23.07 6.93 -11.96
C TYR A 162 -23.54 7.50 -10.62
N TYR A 163 -23.13 6.86 -9.54
CA TYR A 163 -23.33 7.37 -8.19
C TYR A 163 -22.09 7.21 -7.34
N LEU A 164 -21.99 8.06 -6.32
CA LEU A 164 -20.98 7.96 -5.27
C LEU A 164 -21.66 7.42 -4.01
N GLY A 165 -21.13 6.32 -3.50
CA GLY A 165 -21.50 5.79 -2.21
C GLY A 165 -20.38 6.00 -1.19
N THR A 166 -20.74 6.32 0.04
CA THR A 166 -19.76 6.41 1.15
C THR A 166 -19.96 5.26 2.11
N PHE A 167 -18.87 4.56 2.42
CA PHE A 167 -18.85 3.42 3.34
C PHE A 167 -17.92 3.68 4.53
N LEU A 168 -17.92 4.91 5.05
CA LEU A 168 -17.00 5.30 6.14
C LEU A 168 -17.19 4.47 7.40
N THR A 169 -18.42 4.12 7.75
CA THR A 169 -18.68 3.20 8.88
C THR A 169 -18.14 1.82 8.62
N ALA A 170 -18.33 1.29 7.41
CA ALA A 170 -17.75 0.02 7.01
C ALA A 170 -16.21 0.07 7.01
N SER A 171 -15.61 1.17 6.54
CA SER A 171 -14.16 1.38 6.60
C SER A 171 -13.65 1.37 8.03
N TYR A 172 -14.38 1.99 8.97
CA TYR A 172 -14.03 1.97 10.38
C TYR A 172 -14.06 0.55 10.95
N ASP A 173 -15.14 -0.20 10.70
CA ASP A 173 -15.29 -1.57 11.19
C ASP A 173 -14.22 -2.50 10.59
N MET A 174 -13.90 -2.33 9.30
CA MET A 174 -12.82 -3.06 8.64
C MET A 174 -11.44 -2.71 9.23
N ALA A 175 -11.19 -1.42 9.51
CA ALA A 175 -9.95 -1.00 10.16
C ALA A 175 -9.81 -1.58 11.57
N VAL A 176 -10.92 -1.72 12.32
CA VAL A 176 -10.91 -2.40 13.63
C VAL A 176 -10.54 -3.87 13.47
N LYS A 177 -11.13 -4.59 12.51
CA LYS A 177 -10.79 -5.99 12.23
C LYS A 177 -9.34 -6.15 11.83
N TYR A 178 -8.85 -5.28 10.95
CA TYR A 178 -7.45 -5.26 10.54
C TYR A 178 -6.51 -5.18 11.75
N TRP A 179 -6.70 -4.17 12.62
CA TRP A 179 -5.81 -3.95 13.76
C TRP A 179 -6.01 -4.94 14.90
N SER A 180 -7.16 -5.60 14.99
CA SER A 180 -7.39 -6.68 15.99
C SER A 180 -6.71 -7.99 15.57
N GLY A 181 -6.20 -8.10 14.34
CA GLY A 181 -5.59 -9.32 13.83
C GLY A 181 -6.61 -10.40 13.44
N GLU A 182 -7.87 -10.01 13.20
CA GLU A 182 -8.86 -10.92 12.62
C GLU A 182 -8.43 -11.39 11.23
N SER A 183 -8.93 -12.55 10.83
CA SER A 183 -8.72 -13.10 9.49
C SER A 183 -10.05 -13.19 8.76
N SER A 184 -10.04 -12.84 7.48
CA SER A 184 -11.17 -13.03 6.58
C SER A 184 -11.24 -14.47 6.05
N ASP A 185 -12.26 -14.79 5.28
CA ASP A 185 -12.41 -16.09 4.61
C ASP A 185 -11.34 -16.31 3.51
N SER A 186 -10.74 -15.23 3.01
CA SER A 186 -9.69 -15.25 1.99
C SER A 186 -8.59 -14.24 2.34
N PRO A 187 -7.78 -14.54 3.37
CA PRO A 187 -6.86 -13.56 3.92
C PRO A 187 -5.71 -13.24 2.96
N GLN A 188 -5.37 -11.96 2.92
CA GLN A 188 -4.17 -11.42 2.27
C GLN A 188 -3.23 -10.88 3.34
N TYR A 189 -2.36 -11.74 3.85
CA TYR A 189 -1.52 -11.34 4.97
C TYR A 189 -0.36 -10.45 4.54
N GLU A 190 -0.17 -9.39 5.31
CA GLU A 190 1.02 -8.55 5.30
C GLU A 190 1.63 -8.46 6.69
N TYR A 191 2.94 -8.26 6.73
CA TYR A 191 3.67 -7.97 7.94
C TYR A 191 4.05 -6.49 7.96
N LEU A 192 3.83 -5.82 9.09
CA LEU A 192 4.25 -4.43 9.28
C LEU A 192 5.64 -4.39 9.93
N VAL A 193 6.64 -4.18 9.11
CA VAL A 193 8.03 -4.07 9.54
C VAL A 193 8.32 -2.62 9.90
N SER A 194 8.44 -2.34 11.19
CA SER A 194 8.71 -0.99 11.70
C SER A 194 10.07 -0.48 11.23
N LEU A 195 10.13 0.78 10.85
CA LEU A 195 11.38 1.47 10.55
C LEU A 195 11.90 2.24 11.79
N PRO A 196 13.22 2.44 11.93
CA PRO A 196 14.28 2.09 10.98
C PRO A 196 14.68 0.62 11.00
N LEU A 197 15.14 0.09 9.88
CA LEU A 197 15.88 -1.18 9.78
C LEU A 197 17.35 -0.90 9.54
N LYS A 198 18.21 -1.68 10.21
CA LYS A 198 19.64 -1.59 10.05
C LYS A 198 20.14 -2.40 8.86
N ALA A 199 21.29 -1.98 8.31
CA ALA A 199 21.90 -2.55 7.12
C ALA A 199 22.11 -4.08 7.20
N GLU A 200 22.47 -4.59 8.39
CA GLU A 200 22.66 -6.02 8.64
C GLU A 200 21.37 -6.85 8.54
N ALA A 201 20.22 -6.21 8.58
CA ALA A 201 18.91 -6.86 8.45
C ALA A 201 18.32 -6.80 7.03
N VAL A 202 19.03 -6.21 6.06
CA VAL A 202 18.50 -5.93 4.71
C VAL A 202 19.37 -6.64 3.67
N HIS A 203 18.81 -7.67 3.04
CA HIS A 203 19.53 -8.53 2.10
C HIS A 203 18.81 -8.59 0.76
N LYS A 204 19.44 -8.04 -0.28
CA LYS A 204 18.89 -8.12 -1.63
C LYS A 204 18.95 -9.55 -2.15
N LEU A 205 17.82 -10.04 -2.66
CA LEU A 205 17.80 -11.31 -3.36
C LEU A 205 18.18 -11.11 -4.83
N ASN A 206 19.18 -11.87 -5.27
CA ASN A 206 19.64 -11.84 -6.65
C ASN A 206 18.74 -12.73 -7.51
N PHE A 207 17.71 -12.16 -8.11
CA PHE A 207 16.94 -12.80 -9.15
C PHE A 207 17.51 -12.43 -10.52
N SER A 208 17.69 -13.43 -11.38
CA SER A 208 17.96 -13.14 -12.78
C SER A 208 16.72 -12.52 -13.44
N PRO A 209 16.86 -11.77 -14.53
CA PRO A 209 15.71 -11.32 -15.32
C PRO A 209 14.78 -12.46 -15.72
N ASP A 210 15.32 -13.64 -15.99
CA ASP A 210 14.57 -14.85 -16.31
C ASP A 210 13.76 -15.35 -15.10
N ASP A 211 14.27 -15.21 -13.88
CA ASP A 211 13.55 -15.63 -12.67
C ASP A 211 12.40 -14.67 -12.37
N MET A 212 12.59 -13.37 -12.59
CA MET A 212 11.51 -12.39 -12.48
C MET A 212 10.44 -12.63 -13.55
N GLU A 213 10.83 -13.01 -14.77
CA GLU A 213 9.88 -13.34 -15.84
C GLU A 213 9.16 -14.67 -15.57
N LYS A 214 9.86 -15.67 -15.03
CA LYS A 214 9.25 -16.91 -14.54
C LYS A 214 8.30 -16.66 -13.38
N LEU A 215 8.66 -15.77 -12.45
CA LEU A 215 7.79 -15.34 -11.36
C LEU A 215 6.49 -14.75 -11.93
N LYS A 216 6.57 -13.83 -12.89
CA LYS A 216 5.41 -13.28 -13.61
C LYS A 216 4.62 -14.38 -14.35
N HIS A 217 5.30 -15.30 -15.01
CA HIS A 217 4.67 -16.36 -15.80
C HIS A 217 3.94 -17.39 -14.91
N LEU A 218 4.51 -17.77 -13.79
CA LEU A 218 3.87 -18.64 -12.79
C LEU A 218 2.58 -18.02 -12.25
N ILE A 219 2.52 -16.72 -12.14
CA ILE A 219 1.34 -15.94 -11.73
C ILE A 219 0.26 -16.01 -12.81
N CYS A 220 0.62 -15.79 -14.06
CA CYS A 220 -0.31 -15.89 -15.19
C CYS A 220 -0.91 -17.32 -15.31
N LEU A 221 -0.11 -18.35 -15.01
CA LEU A 221 -0.53 -19.75 -15.07
C LEU A 221 -1.37 -20.20 -13.87
N SER A 222 -1.24 -19.55 -12.71
CA SER A 222 -2.01 -19.87 -11.51
C SER A 222 -3.51 -19.55 -11.64
N GLY A 223 -3.92 -18.93 -12.73
CA GLY A 223 -5.33 -18.67 -13.03
C GLY A 223 -6.03 -17.75 -12.03
N ILE A 224 -5.29 -17.12 -11.15
CA ILE A 224 -5.80 -16.11 -10.24
C ILE A 224 -6.17 -14.91 -11.10
N ARG A 225 -7.40 -14.89 -11.58
CA ARG A 225 -7.97 -13.68 -12.17
C ARG A 225 -7.95 -12.61 -11.10
N PRO A 226 -7.47 -11.38 -11.40
CA PRO A 226 -7.59 -10.29 -10.46
C PRO A 226 -9.07 -10.21 -10.03
N TYR A 227 -9.30 -10.27 -8.73
CA TYR A 227 -10.61 -10.03 -8.17
C TYR A 227 -10.95 -8.57 -8.44
N TYR A 228 -11.58 -8.31 -9.56
CA TYR A 228 -12.39 -7.11 -9.71
C TYR A 228 -13.69 -7.43 -8.98
N PRO A 229 -14.03 -6.74 -7.89
CA PRO A 229 -15.34 -6.92 -7.31
C PRO A 229 -16.33 -6.68 -8.43
N SER A 230 -17.07 -7.73 -8.76
CA SER A 230 -18.14 -7.66 -9.77
C SER A 230 -19.10 -6.56 -9.33
N THR A 231 -19.24 -5.60 -10.22
CA THR A 231 -20.17 -4.48 -10.23
C THR A 231 -21.56 -4.84 -9.72
#